data_d10d5a8dce0993d51435b871a7b4f1a3
#
_entry.id   d10d5a8dce0993d51435b871a7b4f1a3
#
_cell.length_a   1.000
_cell.length_b   1.000
_cell.length_c   1.000
_cell.angle_alpha   90.00
_cell.angle_beta   90.00
_cell.angle_gamma   90.00
#
_symmetry.space_group_name_H-M   'P 1'
#
loop_
_entity.id
_entity.type
_entity.pdbx_description
1 polymer ?
#
loop_
_entity_poly.entity_id
_entity_poly.type
_entity_poly.pdbx_seq_one_letter_code
_entity_poly.pdbx_strand_id
1 'polypeptide(L)'
;MIVGSIKENIASEKRVSITPESAKNIIGLGLKVCIEKDYALHLGINDNEYENIGVEIKNSSNEVLNYSNLITKVDCPSEDEINNLKDNTILIGMLNPSKNKSQINKIINKKIMPFSLELLPRITRAQSMDVLSSQSNLAGYRSVVDCVSEFEKAVPMMMTAAGTVPAAKVLVIGAGVAGLQAIATAKRLGAIVSATDVRAASKEQVESLGGKFLTVEQSEDMETAGGY
;
A
#
# COMPACT_ATOMS: atom_id res chain seq x y z
N MET A 1 18.79 -3.31 19.10
CA MET A 1 18.53 -3.86 17.75
C MET A 1 18.50 -2.71 16.77
N ILE A 2 19.01 -2.93 15.55
CA ILE A 2 19.11 -1.92 14.49
C ILE A 2 18.17 -2.33 13.37
N VAL A 3 17.24 -1.44 13.02
CA VAL A 3 16.30 -1.57 11.91
C VAL A 3 16.88 -0.83 10.71
N GLY A 4 17.04 -1.52 9.60
CA GLY A 4 17.58 -0.95 8.37
C GLY A 4 16.58 -0.97 7.24
N SER A 5 16.70 -0.02 6.32
CA SER A 5 15.99 -0.04 5.05
C SER A 5 16.88 0.51 3.93
N ILE A 6 16.80 -0.10 2.77
CA ILE A 6 17.50 0.29 1.55
C ILE A 6 16.51 0.80 0.51
N LYS A 7 16.99 1.52 -0.50
CA LYS A 7 16.13 1.99 -1.60
C LYS A 7 15.45 0.83 -2.31
N GLU A 8 14.24 1.07 -2.74
CA GLU A 8 13.55 0.20 -3.68
C GLU A 8 14.01 0.49 -5.12
N ASN A 9 13.71 -0.41 -6.04
CA ASN A 9 13.88 -0.11 -7.46
C ASN A 9 12.80 0.89 -7.90
N ILE A 10 13.15 2.16 -7.99
CA ILE A 10 12.23 3.28 -8.28
C ILE A 10 11.47 3.08 -9.61
N ALA A 11 12.00 2.30 -10.56
CA ALA A 11 11.31 2.01 -11.81
C ALA A 11 10.06 1.14 -11.60
N SER A 12 10.05 0.27 -10.59
CA SER A 12 8.94 -0.64 -10.28
C SER A 12 8.20 -0.29 -8.98
N GLU A 13 8.91 0.21 -7.96
CA GLU A 13 8.36 0.52 -6.64
C GLU A 13 8.80 1.90 -6.16
N LYS A 14 7.84 2.80 -5.99
CA LYS A 14 8.08 4.17 -5.57
C LYS A 14 7.83 4.41 -4.07
N ARG A 15 7.25 3.44 -3.37
CA ARG A 15 7.00 3.54 -1.94
C ARG A 15 8.30 3.30 -1.17
N VAL A 16 8.34 3.76 0.06
CA VAL A 16 9.42 3.49 1.02
C VAL A 16 8.85 2.75 2.23
N SER A 17 9.60 1.84 2.81
CA SER A 17 9.12 1.06 3.96
C SER A 17 9.21 1.84 5.28
N ILE A 18 10.09 2.84 5.36
CA ILE A 18 10.27 3.69 6.54
C ILE A 18 10.10 5.16 6.14
N THR A 19 9.03 5.80 6.61
CA THR A 19 8.87 7.26 6.53
C THR A 19 9.51 7.94 7.75
N PRO A 20 9.77 9.28 7.74
CA PRO A 20 10.26 9.98 8.93
C PRO A 20 9.37 9.75 10.17
N GLU A 21 8.05 9.73 9.98
CA GLU A 21 7.12 9.47 11.08
C GLU A 21 7.27 8.03 11.64
N SER A 22 7.33 7.02 10.77
CA SER A 22 7.53 5.64 11.20
C SER A 22 8.90 5.42 11.83
N ALA A 23 9.96 6.09 11.32
CA ALA A 23 11.29 6.07 11.93
C ALA A 23 11.27 6.64 13.36
N LYS A 24 10.59 7.76 13.58
CA LYS A 24 10.40 8.35 14.91
C LYS A 24 9.70 7.37 15.87
N ASN A 25 8.68 6.68 15.39
CA ASN A 25 7.97 5.68 16.19
C ASN A 25 8.87 4.49 16.55
N ILE A 26 9.67 3.99 15.59
CA ILE A 26 10.64 2.90 15.82
C ILE A 26 11.70 3.32 16.86
N ILE A 27 12.23 4.53 16.75
CA ILE A 27 13.20 5.09 17.70
C ILE A 27 12.56 5.24 19.09
N GLY A 28 11.29 5.66 19.15
CA GLY A 28 10.51 5.74 20.40
C GLY A 28 10.35 4.40 21.13
N LEU A 29 10.48 3.28 20.42
CA LEU A 29 10.52 1.93 20.99
C LEU A 29 11.93 1.53 21.53
N GLY A 30 12.91 2.45 21.49
CA GLY A 30 14.28 2.18 21.93
C GLY A 30 15.14 1.46 20.88
N LEU A 31 14.71 1.41 19.63
CA LEU A 31 15.46 0.81 18.52
C LEU A 31 16.26 1.89 17.79
N LYS A 32 17.35 1.48 17.13
CA LYS A 32 18.07 2.35 16.20
C LYS A 32 17.55 2.12 14.78
N VAL A 33 17.54 3.18 13.98
CA VAL A 33 17.16 3.12 12.57
C VAL A 33 18.33 3.58 11.71
N CYS A 34 18.60 2.86 10.62
CA CYS A 34 19.53 3.29 9.60
C CYS A 34 18.94 3.11 8.21
N ILE A 35 19.22 4.04 7.31
CA ILE A 35 18.78 3.98 5.93
C ILE A 35 19.92 4.30 4.97
N GLU A 36 19.75 3.94 3.72
CA GLU A 36 20.66 4.31 2.64
C GLU A 36 20.54 5.80 2.31
N LYS A 37 21.64 6.44 1.94
CA LYS A 37 21.67 7.83 1.46
C LYS A 37 20.69 8.03 0.30
N ASP A 38 20.02 9.20 0.26
CA ASP A 38 19.00 9.54 -0.74
C ASP A 38 17.83 8.55 -0.78
N TYR A 39 17.50 7.92 0.35
CA TYR A 39 16.51 6.85 0.48
C TYR A 39 15.13 7.20 -0.06
N ALA A 40 14.63 8.37 0.27
CA ALA A 40 13.29 8.84 -0.10
C ALA A 40 13.30 10.13 -0.93
N LEU A 41 14.44 10.48 -1.53
CA LEU A 41 14.62 11.74 -2.27
C LEU A 41 13.61 11.88 -3.42
N HIS A 42 13.24 10.78 -4.09
CA HIS A 42 12.24 10.76 -5.17
C HIS A 42 10.81 11.11 -4.70
N LEU A 43 10.56 11.07 -3.39
CA LEU A 43 9.30 11.51 -2.76
C LEU A 43 9.42 12.95 -2.21
N GLY A 44 10.54 13.64 -2.43
CA GLY A 44 10.81 14.98 -1.89
C GLY A 44 11.25 14.99 -0.43
N ILE A 45 11.57 13.83 0.15
CA ILE A 45 12.03 13.70 1.54
C ILE A 45 13.55 13.58 1.52
N ASN A 46 14.23 14.55 2.16
CA ASN A 46 15.69 14.60 2.20
C ASN A 46 16.28 13.84 3.39
N ASP A 47 17.52 13.41 3.28
CA ASP A 47 18.25 12.71 4.35
C ASP A 47 18.26 13.49 5.66
N ASN A 48 18.37 14.84 5.61
CA ASN A 48 18.33 15.70 6.79
C ASN A 48 17.05 15.55 7.63
N GLU A 49 15.91 15.22 7.01
CA GLU A 49 14.65 14.99 7.73
C GLU A 49 14.73 13.73 8.59
N TYR A 50 15.45 12.72 8.13
CA TYR A 50 15.73 11.51 8.89
C TYR A 50 16.81 11.71 9.95
N GLU A 51 17.89 12.43 9.62
CA GLU A 51 18.98 12.73 10.56
C GLU A 51 18.50 13.53 11.76
N ASN A 52 17.62 14.53 11.53
CA ASN A 52 17.04 15.39 12.58
C ASN A 52 16.23 14.60 13.64
N ILE A 53 15.78 13.39 13.31
CA ILE A 53 15.04 12.52 14.24
C ILE A 53 15.89 11.37 14.77
N GLY A 54 17.21 11.35 14.45
CA GLY A 54 18.17 10.37 14.97
C GLY A 54 18.35 9.10 14.12
N VAL A 55 17.98 9.12 12.85
CA VAL A 55 18.25 8.05 11.90
C VAL A 55 19.68 8.15 11.39
N GLU A 56 20.41 7.06 11.33
CA GLU A 56 21.73 6.98 10.74
C GLU A 56 21.65 6.82 9.22
N ILE A 57 22.34 7.68 8.46
CA ILE A 57 22.46 7.55 7.00
C ILE A 57 23.74 6.77 6.66
N LYS A 58 23.62 5.76 5.79
CA LYS A 58 24.73 4.98 5.26
C LYS A 58 24.93 5.29 3.78
N ASN A 59 26.18 5.26 3.31
CA ASN A 59 26.50 5.65 1.93
C ASN A 59 26.04 4.65 0.88
N SER A 60 25.80 3.39 1.26
CA SER A 60 25.40 2.32 0.34
C SER A 60 24.43 1.33 0.97
N SER A 61 23.67 0.63 0.12
CA SER A 61 22.80 -0.47 0.52
C SER A 61 23.55 -1.54 1.29
N ASN A 62 24.75 -1.89 0.83
CA ASN A 62 25.59 -2.91 1.47
C ASN A 62 25.97 -2.53 2.92
N GLU A 63 26.24 -1.26 3.18
CA GLU A 63 26.50 -0.80 4.54
C GLU A 63 25.28 -0.97 5.44
N VAL A 64 24.08 -0.63 4.96
CA VAL A 64 22.82 -0.83 5.69
C VAL A 64 22.59 -2.30 5.97
N LEU A 65 22.70 -3.17 4.93
CA LEU A 65 22.45 -4.61 5.04
C LEU A 65 23.41 -5.28 6.02
N ASN A 66 24.68 -4.87 5.98
CA ASN A 66 25.71 -5.38 6.89
C ASN A 66 25.64 -4.80 8.31
N TYR A 67 25.01 -3.67 8.52
CA TYR A 67 24.91 -3.03 9.83
C TYR A 67 23.66 -3.48 10.60
N SER A 68 22.57 -3.77 9.92
CA SER A 68 21.25 -4.01 10.51
C SER A 68 21.06 -5.43 11.04
N ASN A 69 20.16 -5.56 12.02
CA ASN A 69 19.69 -6.85 12.52
C ASN A 69 18.31 -7.21 11.94
N LEU A 70 17.54 -6.18 11.57
CA LEU A 70 16.24 -6.28 10.94
C LEU A 70 16.24 -5.38 9.70
N ILE A 71 15.81 -5.92 8.59
CA ILE A 71 15.63 -5.18 7.33
C ILE A 71 14.14 -5.10 7.00
N THR A 72 13.69 -3.90 6.66
CA THR A 72 12.36 -3.68 6.10
C THR A 72 12.48 -3.25 4.64
N LYS A 73 11.67 -3.86 3.78
CA LYS A 73 11.50 -3.49 2.36
C LYS A 73 10.04 -3.56 1.97
N VAL A 74 9.66 -2.83 0.91
CA VAL A 74 8.33 -2.98 0.31
C VAL A 74 8.31 -4.23 -0.54
N ASP A 75 9.21 -4.35 -1.52
CA ASP A 75 9.32 -5.52 -2.39
C ASP A 75 10.29 -6.58 -1.85
N CYS A 76 10.16 -7.79 -2.38
CA CYS A 76 11.11 -8.86 -2.12
C CYS A 76 12.51 -8.44 -2.55
N PRO A 77 13.55 -8.60 -1.69
CA PRO A 77 14.91 -8.26 -2.07
C PRO A 77 15.40 -9.04 -3.29
N SER A 78 16.23 -8.39 -4.09
CA SER A 78 16.96 -9.04 -5.19
C SER A 78 17.91 -10.11 -4.67
N GLU A 79 18.37 -10.97 -5.57
CA GLU A 79 19.34 -12.01 -5.20
C GLU A 79 20.66 -11.43 -4.66
N ASP A 80 21.11 -10.31 -5.22
CA ASP A 80 22.33 -9.62 -4.76
C ASP A 80 22.13 -8.99 -3.37
N GLU A 81 20.99 -8.38 -3.13
CA GLU A 81 20.66 -7.86 -1.80
C GLU A 81 20.59 -8.98 -0.75
N ILE A 82 19.99 -10.14 -1.10
CA ILE A 82 19.95 -11.32 -0.22
C ILE A 82 21.36 -11.82 0.07
N ASN A 83 22.25 -11.85 -0.92
CA ASN A 83 23.64 -12.28 -0.73
C ASN A 83 24.39 -11.37 0.26
N ASN A 84 24.03 -10.10 0.36
CA ASN A 84 24.65 -9.13 1.26
C ASN A 84 23.98 -9.07 2.66
N LEU A 85 22.83 -9.73 2.88
CA LEU A 85 22.23 -9.85 4.20
C LEU A 85 23.10 -10.71 5.11
N LYS A 86 23.15 -10.40 6.40
CA LYS A 86 23.76 -11.28 7.41
C LYS A 86 22.90 -12.52 7.66
N ASP A 87 23.53 -13.58 8.06
CA ASP A 87 22.81 -14.74 8.59
C ASP A 87 21.99 -14.33 9.83
N ASN A 88 20.84 -14.96 10.00
CA ASN A 88 19.88 -14.68 11.09
C ASN A 88 19.29 -13.25 11.10
N THR A 89 19.43 -12.49 10.02
CA THR A 89 18.72 -11.22 9.85
C THR A 89 17.21 -11.47 9.83
N ILE A 90 16.44 -10.58 10.45
CA ILE A 90 14.97 -10.53 10.30
C ILE A 90 14.67 -9.70 9.04
N LEU A 91 13.86 -10.24 8.14
CA LEU A 91 13.43 -9.55 6.92
C LEU A 91 11.90 -9.40 6.93
N ILE A 92 11.42 -8.15 6.85
CA ILE A 92 9.98 -7.84 6.84
C ILE A 92 9.64 -7.12 5.53
N GLY A 93 8.63 -7.60 4.81
CA GLY A 93 8.19 -6.98 3.56
C GLY A 93 7.08 -7.76 2.87
N MET A 94 6.70 -7.32 1.68
CA MET A 94 5.79 -8.04 0.79
C MET A 94 6.62 -8.98 -0.09
N LEU A 95 6.92 -10.16 0.42
CA LEU A 95 7.90 -11.06 -0.20
C LEU A 95 7.35 -11.89 -1.37
N ASN A 96 6.02 -11.99 -1.50
CA ASN A 96 5.32 -12.72 -2.56
C ASN A 96 5.94 -14.12 -2.84
N PRO A 97 5.94 -15.05 -1.88
CA PRO A 97 6.69 -16.31 -1.99
C PRO A 97 6.33 -17.16 -3.22
N SER A 98 5.08 -17.07 -3.68
CA SER A 98 4.63 -17.79 -4.88
C SER A 98 5.30 -17.31 -6.16
N LYS A 99 5.61 -16.01 -6.25
CA LYS A 99 6.26 -15.38 -7.40
C LYS A 99 7.79 -15.43 -7.29
N ASN A 100 8.34 -15.29 -6.08
CA ASN A 100 9.76 -15.10 -5.82
C ASN A 100 10.44 -16.37 -5.25
N LYS A 101 10.13 -17.53 -5.80
CA LYS A 101 10.61 -18.84 -5.30
C LYS A 101 12.12 -18.93 -5.18
N SER A 102 12.87 -18.36 -6.15
CA SER A 102 14.35 -18.37 -6.13
C SER A 102 14.88 -17.59 -4.93
N GLN A 103 14.38 -16.37 -4.73
CA GLN A 103 14.77 -15.50 -3.62
C GLN A 103 14.41 -16.14 -2.27
N ILE A 104 13.22 -16.71 -2.15
CA ILE A 104 12.79 -17.39 -0.91
C ILE A 104 13.71 -18.56 -0.57
N ASN A 105 14.11 -19.37 -1.56
CA ASN A 105 15.06 -20.45 -1.32
C ASN A 105 16.43 -19.92 -0.83
N LYS A 106 16.90 -18.82 -1.38
CA LYS A 106 18.15 -18.19 -0.90
C LYS A 106 18.02 -17.64 0.52
N ILE A 107 16.89 -17.00 0.84
CA ILE A 107 16.57 -16.50 2.19
C ILE A 107 16.63 -17.66 3.21
N ILE A 108 16.01 -18.79 2.90
CA ILE A 108 16.01 -19.98 3.76
C ILE A 108 17.44 -20.52 3.94
N ASN A 109 18.20 -20.65 2.84
CA ASN A 109 19.56 -21.18 2.88
C ASN A 109 20.52 -20.31 3.72
N LYS A 110 20.29 -19.00 3.77
CA LYS A 110 21.04 -18.05 4.60
C LYS A 110 20.52 -17.94 6.05
N LYS A 111 19.55 -18.77 6.43
CA LYS A 111 18.92 -18.72 7.77
C LYS A 111 18.34 -17.34 8.11
N ILE A 112 17.93 -16.57 7.12
CA ILE A 112 17.21 -15.32 7.30
C ILE A 112 15.78 -15.65 7.77
N MET A 113 15.25 -14.87 8.70
CA MET A 113 13.89 -15.04 9.24
C MET A 113 12.92 -14.11 8.49
N PRO A 114 12.16 -14.60 7.49
CA PRO A 114 11.26 -13.77 6.70
C PRO A 114 9.89 -13.61 7.35
N PHE A 115 9.36 -12.39 7.29
CA PHE A 115 7.96 -12.06 7.60
C PHE A 115 7.31 -11.44 6.37
N SER A 116 6.42 -12.20 5.73
CA SER A 116 5.70 -11.81 4.52
C SER A 116 4.37 -11.17 4.92
N LEU A 117 4.27 -9.85 4.82
CA LEU A 117 3.14 -9.09 5.37
C LEU A 117 1.82 -9.40 4.67
N GLU A 118 1.86 -9.77 3.39
CA GLU A 118 0.67 -10.19 2.64
C GLU A 118 0.11 -11.55 3.07
N LEU A 119 0.86 -12.32 3.86
CA LEU A 119 0.43 -13.62 4.41
C LEU A 119 -0.06 -13.51 5.86
N LEU A 120 -0.11 -12.31 6.42
CA LEU A 120 -0.67 -12.11 7.76
C LEU A 120 -2.13 -12.55 7.81
N PRO A 121 -2.55 -13.27 8.86
CA PRO A 121 -3.93 -13.72 8.98
C PRO A 121 -4.88 -12.54 9.16
N ARG A 122 -6.06 -12.60 8.54
CA ARG A 122 -7.10 -11.57 8.64
C ARG A 122 -7.92 -11.74 9.90
N ILE A 123 -7.31 -11.44 11.02
CA ILE A 123 -7.93 -11.47 12.35
C ILE A 123 -7.87 -10.08 12.99
N THR A 124 -8.75 -9.80 13.93
CA THR A 124 -8.86 -8.49 14.58
C THR A 124 -7.52 -7.97 15.12
N ARG A 125 -6.70 -8.84 15.72
CA ARG A 125 -5.38 -8.47 16.26
C ARG A 125 -4.36 -8.05 15.19
N ALA A 126 -4.53 -8.49 13.94
CA ALA A 126 -3.62 -8.21 12.84
C ALA A 126 -4.09 -7.02 11.96
N GLN A 127 -5.27 -6.45 12.20
CA GLN A 127 -5.82 -5.36 11.37
C GLN A 127 -4.90 -4.15 11.27
N SER A 128 -4.17 -3.81 12.33
CA SER A 128 -3.21 -2.70 12.31
C SER A 128 -1.96 -2.99 11.45
N MET A 129 -1.75 -4.24 11.08
CA MET A 129 -0.65 -4.71 10.24
C MET A 129 -1.11 -5.13 8.83
N ASP A 130 -2.41 -4.94 8.50
CA ASP A 130 -2.99 -5.32 7.20
C ASP A 130 -2.55 -4.35 6.09
N VAL A 131 -1.41 -4.65 5.51
CA VAL A 131 -0.84 -3.88 4.38
C VAL A 131 -1.69 -4.01 3.13
N LEU A 132 -2.41 -5.13 2.94
CA LEU A 132 -3.25 -5.32 1.76
C LEU A 132 -4.43 -4.36 1.77
N SER A 133 -5.12 -4.23 2.91
CA SER A 133 -6.24 -3.29 3.04
C SER A 133 -5.79 -1.84 2.95
N SER A 134 -4.69 -1.45 3.60
CA SER A 134 -4.18 -0.08 3.52
C SER A 134 -3.78 0.32 2.09
N GLN A 135 -3.13 -0.58 1.35
CA GLN A 135 -2.75 -0.32 -0.04
C GLN A 135 -3.92 -0.39 -1.01
N SER A 136 -4.89 -1.27 -0.78
CA SER A 136 -6.14 -1.31 -1.55
C SER A 136 -6.94 0.00 -1.41
N ASN A 137 -6.94 0.60 -0.23
CA ASN A 137 -7.56 1.91 -0.01
C ASN A 137 -6.91 2.98 -0.91
N LEU A 138 -5.57 3.07 -0.91
CA LEU A 138 -4.84 3.98 -1.78
C LEU A 138 -5.07 3.70 -3.27
N ALA A 139 -5.15 2.41 -3.66
CA ALA A 139 -5.46 2.01 -5.03
C ALA A 139 -6.85 2.48 -5.45
N GLY A 140 -7.85 2.37 -4.58
CA GLY A 140 -9.20 2.89 -4.83
C GLY A 140 -9.24 4.41 -5.03
N TYR A 141 -8.51 5.16 -4.22
CA TYR A 141 -8.32 6.59 -4.42
C TYR A 141 -7.65 6.89 -5.77
N ARG A 142 -6.52 6.24 -6.04
CA ARG A 142 -5.73 6.49 -7.24
C ARG A 142 -6.50 6.14 -8.52
N SER A 143 -7.27 5.06 -8.53
CA SER A 143 -8.06 4.66 -9.69
C SER A 143 -9.06 5.75 -10.12
N VAL A 144 -9.68 6.44 -9.15
CA VAL A 144 -10.59 7.56 -9.47
C VAL A 144 -9.81 8.75 -10.02
N VAL A 145 -8.65 9.08 -9.45
CA VAL A 145 -7.81 10.19 -9.94
C VAL A 145 -7.37 9.94 -11.38
N ASP A 146 -6.92 8.73 -11.69
CA ASP A 146 -6.50 8.36 -13.05
C ASP A 146 -7.70 8.39 -14.03
N CYS A 147 -8.85 7.83 -13.64
CA CYS A 147 -10.06 7.91 -14.46
C CYS A 147 -10.50 9.37 -14.71
N VAL A 148 -10.40 10.25 -13.74
CA VAL A 148 -10.73 11.67 -13.89
C VAL A 148 -9.74 12.36 -14.83
N SER A 149 -8.46 12.02 -14.75
CA SER A 149 -7.43 12.55 -15.66
C SER A 149 -7.70 12.21 -17.12
N GLU A 150 -8.22 11.00 -17.39
CA GLU A 150 -8.52 10.53 -18.75
C GLU A 150 -9.92 10.95 -19.24
N PHE A 151 -10.80 11.42 -18.35
CA PHE A 151 -12.22 11.62 -18.66
C PHE A 151 -12.51 12.83 -19.57
N GLU A 152 -11.60 13.79 -19.69
CA GLU A 152 -11.71 15.01 -20.53
C GLU A 152 -12.97 15.87 -20.31
N LYS A 153 -13.72 15.66 -19.20
CA LYS A 153 -14.92 16.41 -18.85
C LYS A 153 -14.92 16.76 -17.36
N ALA A 154 -15.79 17.71 -16.97
CA ALA A 154 -15.98 18.02 -15.56
C ALA A 154 -16.64 16.86 -14.82
N VAL A 155 -16.15 16.57 -13.61
CA VAL A 155 -16.73 15.54 -12.74
C VAL A 155 -17.94 16.06 -11.98
N PRO A 156 -17.87 17.24 -11.28
CA PRO A 156 -19.02 17.79 -10.59
C PRO A 156 -20.01 18.41 -11.56
N MET A 157 -21.26 18.54 -11.13
CA MET A 157 -22.21 19.43 -11.78
C MET A 157 -21.71 20.87 -11.67
N MET A 158 -21.71 21.58 -12.79
CA MET A 158 -21.31 23.00 -12.83
C MET A 158 -22.45 23.82 -13.45
N MET A 159 -22.74 24.96 -12.85
CA MET A 159 -23.84 25.85 -13.28
C MET A 159 -23.31 27.27 -13.46
N THR A 160 -23.55 27.85 -14.65
CA THR A 160 -23.24 29.24 -14.96
C THR A 160 -24.41 29.91 -15.63
N ALA A 161 -24.36 31.21 -15.83
CA ALA A 161 -25.38 31.93 -16.61
C ALA A 161 -25.49 31.41 -18.07
N ALA A 162 -24.43 30.81 -18.60
CA ALA A 162 -24.42 30.24 -19.94
C ALA A 162 -25.01 28.82 -20.04
N GLY A 163 -25.33 28.18 -18.90
CA GLY A 163 -25.90 26.84 -18.87
C GLY A 163 -25.34 25.93 -17.77
N THR A 164 -25.79 24.68 -17.80
CA THR A 164 -25.45 23.64 -16.81
C THR A 164 -24.68 22.50 -17.46
N VAL A 165 -23.56 22.13 -16.86
CA VAL A 165 -22.84 20.89 -17.16
C VAL A 165 -23.29 19.82 -16.14
N PRO A 166 -23.86 18.69 -16.58
CA PRO A 166 -24.30 17.64 -15.66
C PRO A 166 -23.11 16.94 -14.99
N ALA A 167 -23.34 16.42 -13.77
CA ALA A 167 -22.33 15.63 -13.09
C ALA A 167 -21.98 14.34 -13.86
N ALA A 168 -20.72 13.95 -13.80
CA ALA A 168 -20.24 12.67 -14.34
C ALA A 168 -20.92 11.49 -13.65
N LYS A 169 -21.17 10.42 -14.42
CA LYS A 169 -21.70 9.15 -13.90
C LYS A 169 -20.53 8.17 -13.78
N VAL A 170 -20.33 7.62 -12.60
CA VAL A 170 -19.27 6.65 -12.30
C VAL A 170 -19.90 5.32 -11.91
N LEU A 171 -19.44 4.24 -12.52
CA LEU A 171 -19.77 2.87 -12.12
C LEU A 171 -18.57 2.22 -11.46
N VAL A 172 -18.76 1.68 -10.25
CA VAL A 172 -17.76 0.92 -9.52
C VAL A 172 -18.17 -0.55 -9.50
N ILE A 173 -17.31 -1.42 -10.02
CA ILE A 173 -17.50 -2.88 -10.04
C ILE A 173 -16.62 -3.49 -8.96
N GLY A 174 -17.25 -4.06 -7.92
CA GLY A 174 -16.60 -4.56 -6.72
C GLY A 174 -16.57 -3.51 -5.60
N ALA A 175 -17.26 -3.78 -4.49
CA ALA A 175 -17.36 -2.91 -3.33
C ALA A 175 -16.52 -3.43 -2.13
N GLY A 176 -15.32 -3.97 -2.40
CA GLY A 176 -14.30 -4.21 -1.38
C GLY A 176 -13.62 -2.92 -0.94
N VAL A 177 -12.51 -3.02 -0.18
CA VAL A 177 -11.79 -1.85 0.36
C VAL A 177 -11.46 -0.81 -0.72
N ALA A 178 -10.93 -1.25 -1.87
CA ALA A 178 -10.62 -0.36 -2.99
C ALA A 178 -11.89 0.28 -3.58
N GLY A 179 -12.93 -0.54 -3.82
CA GLY A 179 -14.18 -0.05 -4.39
C GLY A 179 -14.92 0.94 -3.50
N LEU A 180 -15.00 0.67 -2.20
CA LEU A 180 -15.61 1.60 -1.25
C LEU A 180 -14.85 2.93 -1.19
N GLN A 181 -13.51 2.90 -1.22
CA GLN A 181 -12.71 4.12 -1.30
C GLN A 181 -12.92 4.86 -2.63
N ALA A 182 -13.02 4.12 -3.75
CA ALA A 182 -13.31 4.71 -5.05
C ALA A 182 -14.68 5.41 -5.05
N ILE A 183 -15.71 4.77 -4.48
CA ILE A 183 -17.05 5.38 -4.31
C ILE A 183 -16.94 6.68 -3.50
N ALA A 184 -16.29 6.62 -2.33
CA ALA A 184 -16.12 7.79 -1.47
C ALA A 184 -15.36 8.93 -2.18
N THR A 185 -14.32 8.61 -2.93
CA THR A 185 -13.52 9.59 -3.68
C THR A 185 -14.32 10.22 -4.81
N ALA A 186 -14.98 9.42 -5.65
CA ALA A 186 -15.79 9.91 -6.75
C ALA A 186 -16.98 10.76 -6.26
N LYS A 187 -17.60 10.38 -5.16
CA LYS A 187 -18.66 11.19 -4.50
C LYS A 187 -18.15 12.55 -4.03
N ARG A 188 -16.97 12.59 -3.39
CA ARG A 188 -16.34 13.86 -2.97
C ARG A 188 -16.01 14.78 -4.14
N LEU A 189 -15.71 14.22 -5.30
CA LEU A 189 -15.49 14.98 -6.54
C LEU A 189 -16.82 15.42 -7.20
N GLY A 190 -17.97 15.06 -6.65
CA GLY A 190 -19.29 15.47 -7.13
C GLY A 190 -19.90 14.57 -8.20
N ALA A 191 -19.36 13.37 -8.41
CA ALA A 191 -19.92 12.39 -9.34
C ALA A 191 -21.24 11.77 -8.83
N ILE A 192 -22.08 11.31 -9.77
CA ILE A 192 -23.19 10.40 -9.51
C ILE A 192 -22.66 8.98 -9.57
N VAL A 193 -22.57 8.30 -8.41
CA VAL A 193 -21.92 7.00 -8.31
C VAL A 193 -22.95 5.88 -8.19
N SER A 194 -22.78 4.86 -9.03
CA SER A 194 -23.45 3.56 -8.92
C SER A 194 -22.39 2.48 -8.67
N ALA A 195 -22.72 1.44 -7.92
CA ALA A 195 -21.80 0.34 -7.67
C ALA A 195 -22.53 -1.00 -7.67
N THR A 196 -21.81 -2.06 -7.94
CA THR A 196 -22.26 -3.46 -7.85
C THR A 196 -21.22 -4.33 -7.19
N ASP A 197 -21.65 -5.37 -6.49
CA ASP A 197 -20.80 -6.39 -5.89
C ASP A 197 -21.56 -7.73 -5.89
N VAL A 198 -20.86 -8.82 -5.87
CA VAL A 198 -21.45 -10.17 -5.78
C VAL A 198 -21.95 -10.50 -4.37
N ARG A 199 -21.51 -9.77 -3.35
CA ARG A 199 -21.89 -9.96 -1.95
C ARG A 199 -23.05 -9.03 -1.58
N ALA A 200 -24.14 -9.63 -1.10
CA ALA A 200 -25.32 -8.87 -0.68
C ALA A 200 -25.04 -7.86 0.45
N ALA A 201 -24.13 -8.21 1.37
CA ALA A 201 -23.70 -7.36 2.48
C ALA A 201 -23.04 -6.03 2.04
N SER A 202 -22.49 -5.96 0.84
CA SER A 202 -21.87 -4.74 0.30
C SER A 202 -22.87 -3.63 -0.02
N LYS A 203 -24.17 -3.95 -0.16
CA LYS A 203 -25.22 -2.97 -0.48
C LYS A 203 -25.29 -1.84 0.55
N GLU A 204 -25.40 -2.19 1.83
CA GLU A 204 -25.48 -1.21 2.91
C GLU A 204 -24.24 -0.30 2.96
N GLN A 205 -23.06 -0.87 2.74
CA GLN A 205 -21.80 -0.12 2.71
C GLN A 205 -21.77 0.91 1.55
N VAL A 206 -22.20 0.51 0.35
CA VAL A 206 -22.30 1.40 -0.82
C VAL A 206 -23.29 2.53 -0.57
N GLU A 207 -24.48 2.21 -0.06
CA GLU A 207 -25.53 3.18 0.21
C GLU A 207 -25.13 4.16 1.33
N SER A 208 -24.40 3.71 2.35
CA SER A 208 -23.87 4.56 3.42
C SER A 208 -22.87 5.61 2.91
N LEU A 209 -22.17 5.31 1.83
CA LEU A 209 -21.27 6.24 1.13
C LEU A 209 -21.99 7.15 0.12
N GLY A 210 -23.34 7.03 0.02
CA GLY A 210 -24.17 7.80 -0.90
C GLY A 210 -24.09 7.32 -2.36
N GLY A 211 -23.63 6.11 -2.61
CA GLY A 211 -23.70 5.43 -3.90
C GLY A 211 -25.03 4.73 -4.10
N LYS A 212 -25.42 4.49 -5.35
CA LYS A 212 -26.58 3.64 -5.68
C LYS A 212 -26.08 2.21 -5.91
N PHE A 213 -26.58 1.24 -5.15
CA PHE A 213 -26.27 -0.16 -5.40
C PHE A 213 -27.12 -0.70 -6.56
N LEU A 214 -26.45 -1.40 -7.49
CA LEU A 214 -27.10 -2.07 -8.63
C LEU A 214 -27.09 -3.57 -8.36
N THR A 215 -28.28 -4.14 -8.20
CA THR A 215 -28.46 -5.60 -8.03
C THR A 215 -28.57 -6.26 -9.40
N VAL A 216 -27.86 -7.35 -9.61
CA VAL A 216 -28.04 -8.23 -10.78
C VAL A 216 -29.01 -9.34 -10.38
N GLU A 217 -30.13 -9.47 -11.08
CA GLU A 217 -31.29 -10.32 -10.70
C GLU A 217 -30.99 -11.82 -10.62
N GLN A 218 -29.78 -12.29 -10.89
CA GLN A 218 -29.40 -13.73 -10.90
C GLN A 218 -28.14 -14.05 -10.09
N SER A 219 -27.64 -13.17 -9.25
CA SER A 219 -26.46 -13.49 -8.45
C SER A 219 -26.86 -14.22 -7.17
N GLU A 220 -26.55 -15.51 -7.08
CA GLU A 220 -26.43 -16.18 -5.78
C GLU A 220 -25.41 -15.39 -4.94
N ASP A 221 -25.64 -15.31 -3.64
CA ASP A 221 -24.70 -14.65 -2.74
C ASP A 221 -23.40 -15.48 -2.73
N MET A 222 -22.33 -14.91 -3.28
CA MET A 222 -21.04 -15.57 -3.44
C MET A 222 -20.05 -15.19 -2.32
N GLU A 223 -20.57 -14.79 -1.15
CA GLU A 223 -19.73 -14.50 -0.01
C GLU A 223 -18.96 -15.74 0.46
N THR A 224 -17.63 -15.64 0.50
CA THR A 224 -16.78 -16.71 1.04
C THR A 224 -16.56 -16.51 2.55
N ALA A 225 -16.18 -17.57 3.26
CA ALA A 225 -15.87 -17.52 4.70
C ALA A 225 -14.78 -16.50 5.08
N GLY A 226 -14.02 -16.01 4.10
CA GLY A 226 -13.02 -14.95 4.26
C GLY A 226 -13.53 -13.54 3.91
N GLY A 227 -14.81 -13.37 3.58
CA GLY A 227 -15.39 -12.07 3.20
C GLY A 227 -15.07 -11.61 1.77
N TYR A 228 -14.75 -12.55 0.86
CA TYR A 228 -14.45 -12.30 -0.55
C TYR A 228 -15.32 -13.14 -1.45
#